data_a0510f1e3b7c5d4fb40ae997da0dd67c
#
_entry.id   a0510f1e3b7c5d4fb40ae997da0dd67c
#
_cell.length_a   1.000
_cell.length_b   1.000
_cell.length_c   1.000
_cell.angle_alpha   90.00
_cell.angle_beta   90.00
_cell.angle_gamma   90.00
#
_symmetry.space_group_name_H-M   'P 1'
#
loop_
_entity.id
_entity.type
_entity.pdbx_description
1 polymer ?
#
loop_
_entity_poly.entity_id
_entity_poly.type
_entity_poly.pdbx_seq_one_letter_code
_entity_poly.pdbx_strand_id
1 'polypeptide(L)'
;RGLAEALQARGSAQSGIFQAHLEILDDVVMEEEILDAITQERATAGEAVDRVYRAYAKAVARAREPVIRERARDLDDVRGRILRNLQGVPEKNLAGLTQPCIVAAEELLPSQIAQMNPAVVQGLAAQKGSATCHAAIVAQSLGLPAVFGIEGLMEQAQDGVRAVLDGEEGTLVLAPDDETWAHYERQALRARRLAK
;
A
#
# COMPACT_ATOMS: atom_id res chain seq x y z
N ARG A 1 0.22 -13.23 -9.79
CA ARG A 1 0.53 -14.61 -9.30
C ARG A 1 1.98 -14.73 -8.81
N GLY A 2 3.01 -14.35 -9.59
CA GLY A 2 4.41 -14.50 -9.20
C GLY A 2 4.83 -13.80 -7.89
N LEU A 3 4.18 -12.68 -7.54
CA LEU A 3 4.45 -11.98 -6.28
C LEU A 3 3.92 -12.75 -5.05
N ALA A 4 2.73 -13.35 -5.16
CA ALA A 4 2.15 -14.16 -4.09
C ALA A 4 3.00 -15.41 -3.80
N GLU A 5 3.50 -16.07 -4.85
CA GLU A 5 4.40 -17.23 -4.73
C GLU A 5 5.74 -16.85 -4.06
N ALA A 6 6.32 -15.69 -4.42
CA ALA A 6 7.56 -15.20 -3.82
C ALA A 6 7.39 -14.83 -2.33
N LEU A 7 6.20 -14.38 -1.92
CA LEU A 7 5.89 -14.01 -0.54
C LEU A 7 5.46 -15.20 0.31
N GLN A 8 4.80 -16.22 -0.27
CA GLN A 8 4.56 -17.49 0.40
C GLN A 8 5.84 -18.17 0.86
N ALA A 9 6.91 -18.08 0.06
CA ALA A 9 8.22 -18.61 0.42
C ALA A 9 8.86 -17.91 1.64
N ARG A 10 8.37 -16.72 2.03
CA ARG A 10 8.87 -15.94 3.18
C ARG A 10 8.05 -16.10 4.46
N GLY A 11 6.96 -16.90 4.46
CA GLY A 11 6.20 -17.31 5.66
C GLY A 11 5.56 -16.17 6.45
N SER A 12 5.19 -15.06 5.80
CA SER A 12 4.72 -13.84 6.47
C SER A 12 3.19 -13.71 6.46
N ALA A 13 2.64 -12.92 7.39
CA ALA A 13 1.22 -12.50 7.41
C ALA A 13 0.75 -11.84 6.10
N GLN A 14 1.70 -11.40 5.28
CA GLN A 14 1.49 -10.86 3.92
C GLN A 14 0.89 -11.91 2.97
N SER A 15 1.17 -13.21 3.16
CA SER A 15 0.64 -14.25 2.28
C SER A 15 -0.90 -14.29 2.28
N GLY A 16 -1.54 -13.99 3.41
CA GLY A 16 -2.99 -13.96 3.54
C GLY A 16 -3.67 -12.86 2.71
N ILE A 17 -3.08 -11.66 2.66
CA ILE A 17 -3.61 -10.54 1.87
C ILE A 17 -3.52 -10.86 0.37
N PHE A 18 -2.38 -11.36 -0.08
CA PHE A 18 -2.19 -11.73 -1.49
C PHE A 18 -3.02 -12.95 -1.89
N GLN A 19 -3.26 -13.88 -0.97
CA GLN A 19 -4.17 -14.99 -1.21
C GLN A 19 -5.60 -14.48 -1.41
N ALA A 20 -6.07 -13.54 -0.59
CA ALA A 20 -7.37 -12.90 -0.77
C ALA A 20 -7.48 -12.17 -2.13
N HIS A 21 -6.41 -11.49 -2.57
CA HIS A 21 -6.37 -10.85 -3.87
C HIS A 21 -6.42 -11.85 -5.04
N LEU A 22 -5.79 -13.02 -4.89
CA LEU A 22 -5.88 -14.08 -5.88
C LEU A 22 -7.29 -14.68 -5.96
N GLU A 23 -7.92 -14.92 -4.82
CA GLU A 23 -9.31 -15.38 -4.75
C GLU A 23 -10.28 -14.40 -5.44
N ILE A 24 -10.07 -13.09 -5.25
CA ILE A 24 -10.85 -12.05 -5.94
C ILE A 24 -10.61 -12.07 -7.45
N LEU A 25 -9.36 -12.27 -7.89
CA LEU A 25 -9.02 -12.32 -9.31
C LEU A 25 -9.50 -13.59 -10.01
N ASP A 26 -9.65 -14.68 -9.27
CA ASP A 26 -10.10 -15.99 -9.76
C ASP A 26 -11.64 -16.18 -9.55
N ASP A 27 -12.37 -15.10 -9.17
CA ASP A 27 -13.84 -15.15 -9.00
C ASP A 27 -14.52 -15.20 -10.37
N VAL A 28 -15.08 -16.38 -10.68
CA VAL A 28 -15.70 -16.67 -11.98
C VAL A 28 -16.93 -15.80 -12.23
N VAL A 29 -17.71 -15.46 -11.19
CA VAL A 29 -18.92 -14.65 -11.35
C VAL A 29 -18.57 -13.21 -11.73
N MET A 30 -17.57 -12.64 -11.06
CA MET A 30 -17.08 -11.30 -11.40
C MET A 30 -16.47 -11.25 -12.81
N GLU A 31 -15.75 -12.32 -13.21
CA GLU A 31 -15.18 -12.44 -14.56
C GLU A 31 -16.28 -12.49 -15.61
N GLU A 32 -17.32 -13.32 -15.42
CA GLU A 32 -18.46 -13.41 -16.34
C GLU A 32 -19.20 -12.07 -16.46
N GLU A 33 -19.47 -11.38 -15.35
CA GLU A 33 -20.11 -10.04 -15.37
C GLU A 33 -19.27 -9.00 -16.13
N ILE A 34 -17.93 -9.03 -15.99
CA ILE A 34 -17.05 -8.15 -16.74
C ILE A 34 -17.08 -8.48 -18.24
N LEU A 35 -17.02 -9.77 -18.60
CA LEU A 35 -17.10 -10.22 -19.98
C LEU A 35 -18.44 -9.84 -20.63
N ASP A 36 -19.55 -10.03 -19.92
CA ASP A 36 -20.88 -9.64 -20.39
C ASP A 36 -20.98 -8.14 -20.60
N ALA A 37 -20.46 -7.34 -19.70
CA ALA A 37 -20.40 -5.89 -19.87
C ALA A 37 -19.63 -5.46 -21.14
N ILE A 38 -18.51 -6.15 -21.42
CA ILE A 38 -17.71 -5.86 -22.62
C ILE A 38 -18.42 -6.34 -23.89
N THR A 39 -18.95 -7.57 -23.88
CA THR A 39 -19.45 -8.21 -25.11
C THR A 39 -20.87 -7.80 -25.46
N GLN A 40 -21.77 -7.69 -24.46
CA GLN A 40 -23.19 -7.39 -24.66
C GLN A 40 -23.48 -5.90 -24.60
N GLU A 41 -22.87 -5.18 -23.65
CA GLU A 41 -23.12 -3.75 -23.44
C GLU A 41 -22.11 -2.85 -24.17
N ARG A 42 -21.07 -3.42 -24.78
CA ARG A 42 -19.99 -2.71 -25.47
C ARG A 42 -19.22 -1.72 -24.57
N ALA A 43 -19.16 -1.99 -23.28
CA ALA A 43 -18.35 -1.21 -22.36
C ALA A 43 -16.86 -1.44 -22.65
N THR A 44 -16.04 -0.44 -22.40
CA THR A 44 -14.59 -0.65 -22.40
C THR A 44 -14.18 -1.56 -21.24
N ALA A 45 -13.05 -2.25 -21.35
CA ALA A 45 -12.54 -3.11 -20.29
C ALA A 45 -12.39 -2.36 -18.96
N GLY A 46 -11.93 -1.10 -19.01
CA GLY A 46 -11.79 -0.25 -17.83
C GLY A 46 -13.13 0.07 -17.17
N GLU A 47 -14.14 0.43 -17.95
CA GLU A 47 -15.49 0.72 -17.43
C GLU A 47 -16.15 -0.52 -16.83
N ALA A 48 -16.02 -1.68 -17.50
CA ALA A 48 -16.56 -2.94 -17.02
C ALA A 48 -15.94 -3.33 -15.67
N VAL A 49 -14.63 -3.32 -15.58
CA VAL A 49 -13.89 -3.59 -14.33
C VAL A 49 -14.28 -2.62 -13.23
N ASP A 50 -14.25 -1.30 -13.50
CA ASP A 50 -14.58 -0.29 -12.48
C ASP A 50 -15.99 -0.49 -11.93
N ARG A 51 -16.96 -0.76 -12.81
CA ARG A 51 -18.37 -0.95 -12.45
C ARG A 51 -18.58 -2.19 -11.59
N VAL A 52 -18.08 -3.35 -12.05
CA VAL A 52 -18.30 -4.63 -11.36
C VAL A 52 -17.61 -4.61 -9.99
N TYR A 53 -16.34 -4.27 -9.93
CA TYR A 53 -15.60 -4.23 -8.66
C TYR A 53 -16.21 -3.25 -7.65
N ARG A 54 -16.67 -2.06 -8.08
CA ARG A 54 -17.36 -1.11 -7.20
C ARG A 54 -18.69 -1.65 -6.68
N ALA A 55 -19.43 -2.37 -7.51
CA ALA A 55 -20.69 -2.96 -7.08
C ALA A 55 -20.45 -3.99 -5.97
N TYR A 56 -19.48 -4.87 -6.15
CA TYR A 56 -19.09 -5.88 -5.15
C TYR A 56 -18.51 -5.25 -3.88
N ALA A 57 -17.59 -4.28 -4.00
CA ALA A 57 -17.04 -3.57 -2.85
C ALA A 57 -18.14 -2.89 -2.03
N LYS A 58 -19.11 -2.25 -2.69
CA LYS A 58 -20.26 -1.63 -2.03
C LYS A 58 -21.18 -2.64 -1.35
N ALA A 59 -21.38 -3.80 -1.95
CA ALA A 59 -22.18 -4.88 -1.35
C ALA A 59 -21.49 -5.44 -0.10
N VAL A 60 -20.20 -5.74 -0.19
CA VAL A 60 -19.37 -6.26 0.88
C VAL A 60 -19.22 -5.26 2.04
N ALA A 61 -19.08 -3.97 1.74
CA ALA A 61 -19.01 -2.91 2.75
C ALA A 61 -20.27 -2.78 3.63
N ARG A 62 -21.40 -3.32 3.17
CA ARG A 62 -22.68 -3.36 3.93
C ARG A 62 -22.82 -4.58 4.83
N ALA A 63 -21.89 -5.51 4.80
CA ALA A 63 -21.94 -6.72 5.62
C ALA A 63 -21.91 -6.37 7.11
N ARG A 64 -22.58 -7.19 7.93
CA ARG A 64 -22.61 -6.99 9.38
C ARG A 64 -21.27 -7.32 10.04
N GLU A 65 -20.59 -8.36 9.52
CA GLU A 65 -19.32 -8.83 10.07
C GLU A 65 -18.17 -7.91 9.65
N PRO A 66 -17.35 -7.45 10.62
CA PRO A 66 -16.21 -6.57 10.34
C PRO A 66 -15.21 -7.17 9.34
N VAL A 67 -14.92 -8.47 9.47
CA VAL A 67 -13.97 -9.20 8.60
C VAL A 67 -14.42 -9.18 7.13
N ILE A 68 -15.74 -9.29 6.89
CA ILE A 68 -16.27 -9.22 5.52
C ILE A 68 -16.18 -7.79 4.99
N ARG A 69 -16.46 -6.77 5.82
CA ARG A 69 -16.33 -5.36 5.39
C ARG A 69 -14.90 -4.97 5.01
N GLU A 70 -13.91 -5.57 5.65
CA GLU A 70 -12.50 -5.33 5.31
C GLU A 70 -12.17 -5.77 3.89
N ARG A 71 -12.80 -6.81 3.38
CA ARG A 71 -12.64 -7.27 1.99
C ARG A 71 -13.07 -6.25 0.93
N ALA A 72 -13.87 -5.24 1.28
CA ALA A 72 -14.18 -4.16 0.36
C ALA A 72 -12.92 -3.38 -0.05
N ARG A 73 -11.93 -3.25 0.85
CA ARG A 73 -10.66 -2.60 0.56
C ARG A 73 -9.78 -3.45 -0.36
N ASP A 74 -9.79 -4.77 -0.18
CA ASP A 74 -9.05 -5.69 -1.05
C ASP A 74 -9.60 -5.63 -2.47
N LEU A 75 -10.95 -5.57 -2.64
CA LEU A 75 -11.59 -5.36 -3.93
C LEU A 75 -11.18 -4.03 -4.57
N ASP A 76 -11.11 -2.94 -3.81
CA ASP A 76 -10.68 -1.64 -4.31
C ASP A 76 -9.18 -1.62 -4.70
N ASP A 77 -8.31 -2.31 -3.96
CA ASP A 77 -6.88 -2.44 -4.30
C ASP A 77 -6.71 -3.24 -5.61
N VAL A 78 -7.35 -4.40 -5.72
CA VAL A 78 -7.31 -5.23 -6.94
C VAL A 78 -7.85 -4.45 -8.15
N ARG A 79 -9.01 -3.77 -8.00
CA ARG A 79 -9.57 -2.90 -9.04
C ARG A 79 -8.57 -1.86 -9.51
N GLY A 80 -7.97 -1.12 -8.57
CA GLY A 80 -7.00 -0.06 -8.88
C GLY A 80 -5.80 -0.59 -9.66
N ARG A 81 -5.31 -1.78 -9.33
CA ARG A 81 -4.21 -2.44 -10.03
C ARG A 81 -4.60 -2.86 -11.45
N ILE A 82 -5.78 -3.45 -11.63
CA ILE A 82 -6.27 -3.83 -12.97
C ILE A 82 -6.40 -2.58 -13.85
N LEU A 83 -7.03 -1.51 -13.35
CA LEU A 83 -7.24 -0.28 -14.11
C LEU A 83 -5.91 0.38 -14.52
N ARG A 84 -4.92 0.46 -13.62
CA ARG A 84 -3.58 0.96 -13.97
C ARG A 84 -2.91 0.11 -15.05
N ASN A 85 -3.01 -1.21 -14.96
CA ASN A 85 -2.47 -2.12 -15.97
C ASN A 85 -3.14 -1.92 -17.33
N LEU A 86 -4.48 -1.76 -17.36
CA LEU A 86 -5.24 -1.49 -18.60
C LEU A 86 -4.86 -0.15 -19.23
N GLN A 87 -4.56 0.84 -18.42
CA GLN A 87 -4.14 2.17 -18.89
C GLN A 87 -2.67 2.21 -19.32
N GLY A 88 -1.92 1.12 -19.16
CA GLY A 88 -0.49 1.09 -19.46
C GLY A 88 0.33 2.01 -18.55
N VAL A 89 -0.24 2.46 -17.42
CA VAL A 89 0.48 3.26 -16.43
C VAL A 89 1.44 2.33 -15.69
N PRO A 90 2.75 2.48 -15.88
CA PRO A 90 3.69 1.64 -15.16
C PRO A 90 3.50 1.86 -13.66
N GLU A 91 3.31 0.78 -12.91
CA GLU A 91 3.47 0.88 -11.45
C GLU A 91 4.85 1.50 -11.19
N LYS A 92 4.90 2.61 -10.46
CA LYS A 92 6.19 3.13 -10.01
C LYS A 92 6.90 1.97 -9.31
N ASN A 93 7.97 1.50 -9.90
CA ASN A 93 8.69 0.33 -9.43
C ASN A 93 9.42 0.69 -8.12
N LEU A 94 8.72 0.60 -7.01
CA LEU A 94 9.28 0.85 -5.68
C LEU A 94 10.33 -0.21 -5.30
N ALA A 95 10.34 -1.36 -5.99
CA ALA A 95 11.40 -2.35 -5.87
C ALA A 95 12.72 -1.89 -6.55
N GLY A 96 12.66 -0.92 -7.45
CA GLY A 96 13.82 -0.34 -8.14
C GLY A 96 14.54 0.77 -7.37
N LEU A 97 14.12 1.10 -6.17
CA LEU A 97 14.82 2.07 -5.32
C LEU A 97 16.18 1.51 -4.91
N THR A 98 17.23 2.29 -5.12
CA THR A 98 18.64 1.89 -4.87
C THR A 98 19.30 2.70 -3.76
N GLN A 99 18.73 3.84 -3.38
CA GLN A 99 19.27 4.71 -2.33
C GLN A 99 18.36 4.70 -1.11
N PRO A 100 18.92 4.75 0.11
CA PRO A 100 18.15 4.85 1.34
C PRO A 100 17.21 6.04 1.29
N CYS A 101 15.88 5.78 1.48
CA CYS A 101 14.88 6.83 1.37
C CYS A 101 13.66 6.57 2.27
N ILE A 102 12.93 7.64 2.55
CA ILE A 102 11.56 7.59 3.04
C ILE A 102 10.64 7.76 1.84
N VAL A 103 9.68 6.86 1.66
CA VAL A 103 8.70 6.94 0.57
C VAL A 103 7.51 7.76 1.04
N ALA A 104 7.25 8.87 0.35
CA ALA A 104 6.07 9.71 0.56
C ALA A 104 5.06 9.50 -0.58
N ALA A 105 3.78 9.33 -0.24
CA ALA A 105 2.72 9.13 -1.22
C ALA A 105 1.38 9.68 -0.73
N GLU A 106 0.47 9.96 -1.67
CA GLU A 106 -0.92 10.28 -1.32
C GLU A 106 -1.58 9.08 -0.63
N GLU A 107 -1.40 7.88 -1.18
CA GLU A 107 -1.89 6.62 -0.65
C GLU A 107 -0.87 5.52 -0.93
N LEU A 108 -0.68 4.63 0.03
CA LEU A 108 0.18 3.45 -0.10
C LEU A 108 -0.69 2.20 -0.02
N LEU A 109 -0.64 1.40 -1.08
CA LEU A 109 -1.36 0.14 -1.12
C LEU A 109 -0.52 -0.98 -0.49
N PRO A 110 -1.15 -1.97 0.16
CA PRO A 110 -0.46 -3.13 0.75
C PRO A 110 0.45 -3.83 -0.26
N SER A 111 -0.02 -4.00 -1.50
CA SER A 111 0.72 -4.63 -2.58
C SER A 111 1.97 -3.85 -3.00
N GLN A 112 1.95 -2.53 -2.91
CA GLN A 112 3.12 -1.68 -3.19
C GLN A 112 4.17 -1.81 -2.08
N ILE A 113 3.72 -1.75 -0.82
CA ILE A 113 4.61 -1.87 0.34
C ILE A 113 5.31 -3.24 0.36
N ALA A 114 4.58 -4.31 0.05
CA ALA A 114 5.13 -5.66 0.03
C ALA A 114 6.23 -5.87 -1.02
N GLN A 115 6.29 -5.04 -2.05
CA GLN A 115 7.34 -5.07 -3.09
C GLN A 115 8.59 -4.26 -2.71
N MET A 116 8.52 -3.43 -1.68
CA MET A 116 9.64 -2.58 -1.27
C MET A 116 10.77 -3.41 -0.67
N ASN A 117 11.99 -2.94 -0.88
CA ASN A 117 13.16 -3.51 -0.24
C ASN A 117 13.41 -2.80 1.12
N PRO A 118 13.21 -3.48 2.27
CA PRO A 118 13.41 -2.86 3.59
C PRO A 118 14.86 -2.45 3.88
N ALA A 119 15.82 -2.93 3.10
CA ALA A 119 17.22 -2.49 3.22
C ALA A 119 17.43 -1.09 2.63
N VAL A 120 16.53 -0.64 1.76
CA VAL A 120 16.60 0.65 1.05
C VAL A 120 15.53 1.61 1.57
N VAL A 121 14.27 1.15 1.63
CA VAL A 121 13.17 1.95 2.18
C VAL A 121 13.30 1.97 3.70
N GLN A 122 13.55 3.15 4.25
CA GLN A 122 13.76 3.34 5.69
C GLN A 122 12.51 3.79 6.44
N GLY A 123 11.48 4.21 5.72
CA GLY A 123 10.21 4.64 6.30
C GLY A 123 9.16 4.97 5.25
N LEU A 124 7.91 5.03 5.68
CA LEU A 124 6.75 5.27 4.85
C LEU A 124 5.93 6.45 5.40
N ALA A 125 5.57 7.38 4.54
CA ALA A 125 4.68 8.49 4.86
C ALA A 125 3.52 8.52 3.87
N ALA A 126 2.28 8.57 4.34
CA ALA A 126 1.12 8.64 3.47
C ALA A 126 0.12 9.71 3.93
N GLN A 127 -0.43 10.45 2.95
CA GLN A 127 -1.45 11.45 3.22
C GLN A 127 -2.77 10.80 3.63
N LYS A 128 -3.11 9.67 3.00
CA LYS A 128 -4.31 8.89 3.31
C LYS A 128 -3.98 7.66 4.18
N GLY A 129 -5.00 7.15 4.85
CA GLY A 129 -4.88 5.96 5.68
C GLY A 129 -4.86 6.27 7.17
N SER A 130 -4.67 5.22 7.95
CA SER A 130 -4.58 5.27 9.42
C SER A 130 -3.58 4.22 9.92
N ALA A 131 -3.17 4.32 11.17
CA ALA A 131 -2.26 3.35 11.79
C ALA A 131 -2.82 1.91 11.84
N THR A 132 -4.12 1.73 11.63
CA THR A 132 -4.81 0.42 11.62
C THR A 132 -5.19 -0.06 10.23
N CYS A 133 -4.82 0.65 9.15
CA CYS A 133 -5.12 0.20 7.80
C CYS A 133 -4.24 -0.99 7.39
N HIS A 134 -4.66 -1.74 6.37
CA HIS A 134 -3.91 -2.90 5.85
C HIS A 134 -2.48 -2.53 5.44
N ALA A 135 -2.29 -1.35 4.87
CA ALA A 135 -0.97 -0.83 4.51
C ALA A 135 -0.05 -0.70 5.74
N ALA A 136 -0.58 -0.24 6.88
CA ALA A 136 0.17 -0.13 8.12
C ALA A 136 0.58 -1.51 8.67
N ILE A 137 -0.32 -2.51 8.59
CA ILE A 137 -0.04 -3.88 9.01
C ILE A 137 1.10 -4.48 8.18
N VAL A 138 1.08 -4.27 6.85
CA VAL A 138 2.16 -4.74 5.96
C VAL A 138 3.48 -4.03 6.27
N ALA A 139 3.46 -2.71 6.45
CA ALA A 139 4.65 -1.94 6.83
C ALA A 139 5.27 -2.47 8.13
N GLN A 140 4.45 -2.68 9.15
CA GLN A 140 4.87 -3.23 10.44
C GLN A 140 5.48 -4.63 10.30
N SER A 141 4.87 -5.51 9.49
CA SER A 141 5.39 -6.86 9.26
C SER A 141 6.76 -6.88 8.55
N LEU A 142 7.08 -5.81 7.80
CA LEU A 142 8.39 -5.58 7.18
C LEU A 142 9.38 -4.85 8.12
N GLY A 143 8.94 -4.46 9.32
CA GLY A 143 9.74 -3.66 10.23
C GLY A 143 9.99 -2.23 9.73
N LEU A 144 9.13 -1.71 8.86
CA LEU A 144 9.23 -0.36 8.33
C LEU A 144 8.45 0.62 9.21
N PRO A 145 9.08 1.65 9.78
CA PRO A 145 8.37 2.72 10.44
C PRO A 145 7.46 3.45 9.44
N ALA A 146 6.21 3.72 9.83
CA ALA A 146 5.24 4.31 8.93
C ALA A 146 4.32 5.31 9.63
N VAL A 147 4.02 6.42 8.97
CA VAL A 147 3.08 7.44 9.42
C VAL A 147 2.02 7.65 8.33
N PHE A 148 0.76 7.51 8.70
CA PHE A 148 -0.40 7.65 7.81
C PHE A 148 -1.30 8.79 8.29
N GLY A 149 -2.06 9.38 7.35
CA GLY A 149 -2.99 10.46 7.67
C GLY A 149 -2.33 11.83 7.78
N ILE A 150 -1.23 12.05 7.07
CA ILE A 150 -0.49 13.32 7.10
C ILE A 150 -1.16 14.30 6.11
N GLU A 151 -1.92 15.26 6.62
CA GLU A 151 -2.56 16.27 5.79
C GLU A 151 -1.52 17.16 5.10
N GLY A 152 -1.73 17.45 3.80
CA GLY A 152 -0.85 18.31 3.01
C GLY A 152 0.53 17.73 2.74
N LEU A 153 0.74 16.42 2.91
CA LEU A 153 2.02 15.77 2.67
C LEU A 153 2.51 16.00 1.25
N MET A 154 1.65 15.81 0.25
CA MET A 154 2.05 15.85 -1.15
C MET A 154 2.34 17.26 -1.66
N GLU A 155 1.84 18.27 -0.97
CA GLU A 155 2.13 19.69 -1.29
C GLU A 155 3.49 20.12 -0.73
N GLN A 156 3.96 19.48 0.32
CA GLN A 156 5.20 19.83 1.03
C GLN A 156 6.36 18.90 0.72
N ALA A 157 6.09 17.64 0.42
CA ALA A 157 7.13 16.66 0.13
C ALA A 157 7.78 16.93 -1.24
N GLN A 158 9.10 16.93 -1.28
CA GLN A 158 9.89 17.07 -2.49
C GLN A 158 10.92 15.94 -2.58
N ASP A 159 11.19 15.48 -3.80
CA ASP A 159 12.18 14.44 -4.03
C ASP A 159 13.59 14.92 -3.60
N GLY A 160 14.28 14.05 -2.84
CA GLY A 160 15.64 14.32 -2.37
C GLY A 160 15.74 15.23 -1.14
N VAL A 161 14.64 15.72 -0.60
CA VAL A 161 14.64 16.48 0.64
C VAL A 161 15.04 15.59 1.83
N ARG A 162 15.85 16.12 2.74
CA ARG A 162 16.12 15.44 4.03
C ARG A 162 14.83 15.36 4.84
N ALA A 163 14.56 14.20 5.41
CA ALA A 163 13.38 14.00 6.25
C ALA A 163 13.69 13.09 7.44
N VAL A 164 12.97 13.29 8.52
CA VAL A 164 12.95 12.42 9.70
C VAL A 164 11.55 11.86 9.85
N LEU A 165 11.46 10.56 10.06
CA LEU A 165 10.20 9.88 10.31
C LEU A 165 10.30 9.08 11.60
N ASP A 166 9.40 9.37 12.53
CA ASP A 166 9.20 8.65 13.76
C ASP A 166 7.85 7.94 13.73
N GLY A 167 7.88 6.63 13.57
CA GLY A 167 6.67 5.81 13.49
C GLY A 167 6.03 5.53 14.86
N GLU A 168 6.74 5.72 15.96
CA GLU A 168 6.22 5.56 17.32
C GLU A 168 5.45 6.81 17.74
N GLU A 169 6.04 7.99 17.54
CA GLU A 169 5.42 9.29 17.81
C GLU A 169 4.45 9.75 16.71
N GLY A 170 4.44 9.07 15.54
CA GLY A 170 3.62 9.45 14.40
C GLY A 170 4.04 10.78 13.77
N THR A 171 5.32 11.08 13.75
CA THR A 171 5.88 12.38 13.32
C THR A 171 6.68 12.25 12.03
N LEU A 172 6.46 13.20 11.11
CA LEU A 172 7.30 13.44 9.94
C LEU A 172 7.79 14.88 9.95
N VAL A 173 9.11 15.07 9.89
CA VAL A 173 9.74 16.38 9.77
C VAL A 173 10.43 16.47 8.41
N LEU A 174 9.98 17.39 7.57
CA LEU A 174 10.58 17.68 6.28
C LEU A 174 11.60 18.83 6.44
N ALA A 175 12.74 18.71 5.75
CA ALA A 175 13.83 19.67 5.81
C ALA A 175 14.24 20.05 7.26
N PRO A 176 14.52 19.07 8.15
CA PRO A 176 14.90 19.35 9.53
C PRO A 176 16.16 20.21 9.58
N ASP A 177 16.21 21.12 10.53
CA ASP A 177 17.43 21.83 10.86
C ASP A 177 18.48 20.90 11.51
N ASP A 178 19.70 21.38 11.68
CA ASP A 178 20.80 20.53 12.17
C ASP A 178 20.59 20.10 13.62
N GLU A 179 19.90 20.87 14.44
CA GLU A 179 19.59 20.51 15.83
C GLU A 179 18.56 19.39 15.89
N THR A 180 17.46 19.53 15.14
CA THR A 180 16.41 18.52 14.99
C THR A 180 16.99 17.21 14.41
N TRP A 181 17.80 17.32 13.36
CA TRP A 181 18.48 16.16 12.77
C TRP A 181 19.34 15.42 13.80
N ALA A 182 20.21 16.14 14.50
CA ALA A 182 21.09 15.55 15.50
C ALA A 182 20.32 14.94 16.67
N HIS A 183 19.15 15.49 17.03
CA HIS A 183 18.28 14.92 18.05
C HIS A 183 17.76 13.55 17.63
N TYR A 184 17.13 13.43 16.46
CA TYR A 184 16.56 12.17 15.98
C TYR A 184 17.64 11.15 15.59
N GLU A 185 18.81 11.57 15.12
CA GLU A 185 19.92 10.67 14.87
C GLU A 185 20.40 9.98 16.16
N ARG A 186 20.47 10.73 17.28
CA ARG A 186 20.78 10.13 18.59
C ARG A 186 19.71 9.15 19.05
N GLN A 187 18.42 9.45 18.82
CA GLN A 187 17.32 8.53 19.14
C GLN A 187 17.41 7.25 18.31
N ALA A 188 17.59 7.34 17.01
CA ALA A 188 17.75 6.20 16.11
C ALA A 188 18.92 5.30 16.49
N LEU A 189 20.05 5.88 16.88
CA LEU A 189 21.21 5.13 17.37
C LEU A 189 20.91 4.38 18.68
N ARG A 190 20.15 4.99 19.60
CA ARG A 190 19.73 4.33 20.85
C ARG A 190 18.78 3.17 20.57
N ALA A 191 17.75 3.37 19.73
CA ALA A 191 16.79 2.34 19.35
C ALA A 191 17.49 1.12 18.71
N ARG A 192 18.42 1.35 17.78
CA ARG A 192 19.21 0.28 17.16
C ARG A 192 20.09 -0.50 18.13
N ARG A 193 20.53 0.11 19.25
CA ARG A 193 21.31 -0.57 20.29
C ARG A 193 20.44 -1.45 21.19
N LEU A 194 19.18 -1.06 21.41
CA LEU A 194 18.23 -1.80 22.24
C LEU A 194 17.60 -2.98 21.48
N ALA A 195 17.58 -2.93 20.15
CA ALA A 195 17.03 -3.98 19.28
C ALA A 195 18.06 -5.12 18.96
N LYS A 196 19.31 -5.01 19.44
CA LYS A 196 20.35 -6.04 19.35
C LYS A 196 20.50 -6.82 20.65
#